data_00cb979e817deac1212d8ccc333fcf5c
#
_entry.id   00cb979e817deac1212d8ccc333fcf5c
#
_cell.length_a   1.000
_cell.length_b   1.000
_cell.length_c   1.000
_cell.angle_alpha   90.00
_cell.angle_beta   90.00
_cell.angle_gamma   90.00
#
_symmetry.space_group_name_H-M   'P 1'
#
loop_
_entity.id
_entity.type
_entity.pdbx_description
1 polymer ?
#
loop_
_entity_poly.entity_id
_entity_poly.type
_entity_poly.pdbx_seq_one_letter_code
_entity_poly.pdbx_strand_id
1 'polypeptide(L)'
;MTELSSEDQKLVTLARATRARIDAAEGAAVRDLDGRTYAGASVALPSLSLTALEVCVAMAIASGARGLEAVVVLTGSDTTPSFDAVHDFAGPAVVVHVGDHRGALR
;
A
#
# COMPACT_ATOMS: atom_id res chain seq x y z
N MET A 1 10.67 2.17 20.03
CA MET A 1 10.40 1.67 18.68
C MET A 1 9.16 0.80 18.69
N THR A 2 8.23 1.07 17.81
CA THR A 2 7.00 0.29 17.73
C THR A 2 7.22 -0.91 16.83
N GLU A 3 6.99 -2.10 17.33
CA GLU A 3 7.01 -3.30 16.51
C GLU A 3 5.71 -3.42 15.74
N LEU A 4 5.81 -3.86 14.50
CA LEU A 4 4.63 -4.18 13.71
C LEU A 4 3.99 -5.46 14.23
N SER A 5 2.65 -5.51 14.15
CA SER A 5 1.95 -6.77 14.37
C SER A 5 2.35 -7.77 13.29
N SER A 6 2.14 -9.05 13.55
CA SER A 6 2.42 -10.07 12.54
C SER A 6 1.55 -9.87 11.30
N GLU A 7 0.33 -9.36 11.45
CA GLU A 7 -0.56 -9.08 10.32
C GLU A 7 -0.05 -7.92 9.48
N ASP A 8 0.47 -6.86 10.11
CA ASP A 8 1.05 -5.73 9.37
C ASP A 8 2.38 -6.12 8.72
N GLN A 9 3.16 -7.00 9.36
CA GLN A 9 4.39 -7.52 8.76
C GLN A 9 4.11 -8.30 7.48
N LYS A 10 2.99 -9.00 7.40
CA LYS A 10 2.56 -9.68 6.17
C LYS A 10 2.33 -8.67 5.04
N LEU A 11 1.78 -7.50 5.36
CA LEU A 11 1.59 -6.44 4.36
C LEU A 11 2.94 -5.95 3.82
N VAL A 12 3.94 -5.80 4.68
CA VAL A 12 5.29 -5.41 4.24
C VAL A 12 5.84 -6.44 3.25
N THR A 13 5.69 -7.71 3.57
CA THR A 13 6.16 -8.81 2.70
C THR A 13 5.45 -8.80 1.36
N LEU A 14 4.13 -8.60 1.35
CA LEU A 14 3.35 -8.54 0.12
C LEU A 14 3.74 -7.34 -0.75
N ALA A 15 3.89 -6.17 -0.13
CA ALA A 15 4.26 -4.95 -0.85
C ALA A 15 5.64 -5.10 -1.49
N ARG A 16 6.59 -5.66 -0.74
CA ARG A 16 7.96 -5.86 -1.23
C ARG A 16 7.98 -6.84 -2.41
N ALA A 17 7.29 -7.96 -2.28
CA ALA A 17 7.27 -8.98 -3.34
C ALA A 17 6.58 -8.45 -4.60
N THR A 18 5.49 -7.72 -4.44
CA THR A 18 4.73 -7.19 -5.58
C THR A 18 5.54 -6.15 -6.34
N ARG A 19 6.19 -5.23 -5.63
CA ARG A 19 7.07 -4.24 -6.27
C ARG A 19 8.22 -4.92 -7.03
N ALA A 20 8.88 -5.88 -6.39
CA ALA A 20 10.07 -6.52 -6.96
C ALA A 20 9.73 -7.32 -8.22
N ARG A 21 8.55 -7.92 -8.28
CA ARG A 21 8.14 -8.76 -9.41
C ARG A 21 8.17 -8.01 -10.74
N ILE A 22 7.84 -6.73 -10.74
CA ILE A 22 7.83 -5.91 -11.96
C ILE A 22 8.81 -4.75 -11.91
N ASP A 23 9.67 -4.73 -10.89
CA ASP A 23 10.66 -3.66 -10.68
C ASP A 23 10.03 -2.25 -10.72
N ALA A 24 8.90 -2.11 -10.04
CA ALA A 24 8.18 -0.85 -10.01
C ALA A 24 8.83 0.16 -9.06
N ALA A 25 8.51 1.44 -9.23
CA ALA A 25 9.01 2.50 -8.36
C ALA A 25 8.50 2.33 -6.94
N GLU A 26 7.25 1.83 -6.77
CA GLU A 26 6.63 1.64 -5.47
C GLU A 26 5.85 0.35 -5.42
N GLY A 27 5.74 -0.22 -4.22
CA GLY A 27 4.84 -1.32 -3.93
C GLY A 27 4.00 -0.97 -2.70
N ALA A 28 2.80 -1.53 -2.63
CA ALA A 28 1.92 -1.30 -1.49
C ALA A 28 1.10 -2.54 -1.21
N ALA A 29 0.58 -2.61 0.00
CA ALA A 29 -0.38 -3.64 0.38
C ALA A 29 -1.31 -3.05 1.43
N VAL A 30 -2.57 -3.46 1.37
CA VAL A 30 -3.58 -2.99 2.29
C VAL A 30 -4.40 -4.17 2.80
N ARG A 31 -4.97 -4.02 4.00
CA ARG A 31 -5.90 -4.99 4.58
C ARG A 31 -7.24 -4.29 4.77
N ASP A 32 -8.32 -4.89 4.27
CA ASP A 32 -9.64 -4.30 4.43
C ASP A 32 -10.24 -4.65 5.81
N LEU A 33 -11.45 -4.14 6.05
CA LEU A 33 -12.12 -4.34 7.34
C LEU A 33 -12.54 -5.79 7.59
N ASP A 34 -12.57 -6.61 6.55
CA ASP A 34 -12.90 -8.03 6.64
C ASP A 34 -11.67 -8.92 6.71
N GLY A 35 -10.48 -8.33 6.74
CA GLY A 35 -9.21 -9.07 6.85
C GLY A 35 -8.61 -9.52 5.53
N ARG A 36 -9.24 -9.17 4.39
CA ARG A 36 -8.68 -9.50 3.07
C ARG A 36 -7.56 -8.53 2.73
N THR A 37 -6.57 -9.01 1.98
CA THR A 37 -5.42 -8.21 1.61
C THR A 37 -5.37 -7.98 0.10
N TYR A 38 -4.84 -6.82 -0.28
CA TYR A 38 -4.65 -6.44 -1.68
C TYR A 38 -3.25 -5.87 -1.80
N ALA A 39 -2.51 -6.31 -2.80
CA ALA A 39 -1.15 -5.81 -3.04
C ALA A 39 -1.08 -5.24 -4.44
N GLY A 40 -0.39 -4.12 -4.59
CA GLY A 40 -0.25 -3.43 -5.87
C GLY A 40 1.09 -2.77 -6.00
N ALA A 41 1.42 -2.42 -7.23
CA ALA A 41 2.64 -1.68 -7.54
C ALA A 41 2.28 -0.51 -8.45
N SER A 42 3.14 0.50 -8.49
CA SER A 42 2.90 1.69 -9.30
C SER A 42 2.85 1.35 -10.80
N VAL A 43 2.01 2.07 -11.52
CA VAL A 43 1.81 1.92 -12.97
C VAL A 43 2.11 3.26 -13.62
N ALA A 44 2.92 3.24 -14.69
CA ALA A 44 3.30 4.47 -15.38
C ALA A 44 3.20 4.26 -16.89
N LEU A 45 2.01 4.42 -17.41
CA LEU A 45 1.72 4.39 -18.84
C LEU A 45 1.24 5.77 -19.30
N PRO A 46 1.32 6.09 -20.59
CA PRO A 46 0.84 7.39 -21.07
C PRO A 46 -0.62 7.68 -20.72
N SER A 47 -1.48 6.68 -20.70
CA SER A 47 -2.90 6.86 -20.41
C SER A 47 -3.33 6.23 -19.07
N LEU A 48 -2.40 5.73 -18.29
CA LEU A 48 -2.72 5.14 -16.98
C LEU A 48 -1.53 5.31 -16.06
N SER A 49 -1.63 6.27 -15.16
CA SER A 49 -0.58 6.51 -14.18
C SER A 49 -1.20 6.45 -12.78
N LEU A 50 -0.80 5.46 -12.00
CA LEU A 50 -1.33 5.22 -10.66
C LEU A 50 -0.17 4.99 -9.70
N THR A 51 -0.29 5.54 -8.49
CA THR A 51 0.63 5.16 -7.42
C THR A 51 0.27 3.75 -6.93
N ALA A 52 1.18 3.11 -6.23
CA ALA A 52 0.92 1.79 -5.66
C ALA A 52 -0.28 1.82 -4.71
N LEU A 53 -0.41 2.88 -3.91
CA LEU A 53 -1.57 3.04 -3.01
C LEU A 53 -2.87 3.17 -3.79
N GLU A 54 -2.86 3.94 -4.88
CA GLU A 54 -4.05 4.08 -5.73
C GLU A 54 -4.48 2.74 -6.33
N VAL A 55 -3.52 1.92 -6.75
CA VAL A 55 -3.81 0.58 -7.27
C VAL A 55 -4.49 -0.27 -6.20
N CYS A 56 -3.97 -0.26 -4.98
CA CYS A 56 -4.54 -1.03 -3.87
C CYS A 56 -5.95 -0.57 -3.52
N VAL A 57 -6.18 0.74 -3.45
CA VAL A 57 -7.50 1.31 -3.14
C VAL A 57 -8.50 0.91 -4.22
N ALA A 58 -8.10 1.03 -5.50
CA ALA A 58 -8.97 0.66 -6.61
C ALA A 58 -9.37 -0.82 -6.55
N MET A 59 -8.41 -1.70 -6.26
CA MET A 59 -8.70 -3.15 -6.14
C MET A 59 -9.63 -3.43 -4.97
N ALA A 60 -9.39 -2.81 -3.84
CA ALA A 60 -10.23 -3.00 -2.65
C ALA A 60 -11.67 -2.58 -2.91
N ILE A 61 -11.86 -1.40 -3.51
CA ILE A 61 -13.18 -0.89 -3.86
C ILE A 61 -13.86 -1.83 -4.87
N ALA A 62 -13.13 -2.24 -5.91
CA ALA A 62 -13.65 -3.13 -6.94
C ALA A 62 -14.04 -4.51 -6.38
N SER A 63 -13.43 -4.90 -5.27
CA SER A 63 -13.73 -6.17 -4.59
C SER A 63 -14.82 -6.05 -3.54
N GLY A 64 -15.41 -4.87 -3.36
CA GLY A 64 -16.49 -4.65 -2.41
C GLY A 64 -16.06 -4.32 -0.99
N ALA A 65 -14.78 -3.99 -0.77
CA ALA A 65 -14.33 -3.56 0.55
C ALA A 65 -15.01 -2.25 0.95
N ARG A 66 -15.27 -2.09 2.24
CA ARG A 66 -15.96 -0.90 2.76
C ARG A 66 -15.02 0.07 3.49
N GLY A 67 -13.75 -0.27 3.58
CA GLY A 67 -12.74 0.54 4.23
C GLY A 67 -11.48 -0.27 4.43
N LEU A 68 -10.46 0.35 5.03
CA LEU A 68 -9.18 -0.29 5.25
C LEU A 68 -8.81 -0.26 6.72
N GLU A 69 -8.16 -1.32 7.18
CA GLU A 69 -7.67 -1.45 8.55
C GLU A 69 -6.21 -1.02 8.67
N ALA A 70 -5.39 -1.36 7.67
CA ALA A 70 -3.97 -1.03 7.68
C ALA A 70 -3.42 -0.94 6.27
N VAL A 71 -2.38 -0.13 6.10
CA VAL A 71 -1.78 0.18 4.80
C VAL A 71 -0.26 0.18 4.95
N VAL A 72 0.42 -0.41 3.97
CA VAL A 72 1.88 -0.31 3.85
C VAL A 72 2.23 0.17 2.45
N VAL A 73 3.15 1.12 2.34
CA VAL A 73 3.71 1.54 1.06
C VAL A 73 5.24 1.55 1.16
N LEU A 74 5.89 0.99 0.16
CA LEU A 74 7.34 0.92 0.07
C LEU A 74 7.79 1.71 -1.16
N THR A 75 8.69 2.65 -0.95
CA THR A 75 9.17 3.54 -2.02
C THR A 75 10.67 3.77 -1.88
N GLY A 76 11.35 3.92 -3.00
CA GLY A 76 12.75 4.32 -3.02
C GLY A 76 12.96 5.82 -2.94
N SER A 77 11.88 6.60 -2.98
CA SER A 77 11.94 8.06 -2.90
C SER A 77 11.99 8.53 -1.46
N ASP A 78 12.69 9.63 -1.21
CA ASP A 78 12.67 10.28 0.10
C ASP A 78 11.37 11.05 0.33
N THR A 79 10.63 11.33 -0.74
CA THR A 79 9.35 12.02 -0.66
C THR A 79 8.27 11.05 -0.18
N THR A 80 7.47 11.47 0.79
CA THR A 80 6.37 10.68 1.28
C THR A 80 5.27 10.60 0.21
N PRO A 81 4.81 9.40 -0.15
CA PRO A 81 3.71 9.26 -1.10
C PRO A 81 2.43 9.92 -0.60
N SER A 82 1.58 10.34 -1.52
CA SER A 82 0.27 10.90 -1.17
C SER A 82 -0.64 9.81 -0.58
N PHE A 83 -1.33 10.14 0.50
CA PHE A 83 -2.33 9.27 1.13
C PHE A 83 -3.77 9.70 0.78
N ASP A 84 -3.93 10.58 -0.22
CA ASP A 84 -5.24 11.17 -0.50
C ASP A 84 -6.30 10.10 -0.82
N ALA A 85 -5.99 9.16 -1.71
CA ALA A 85 -6.93 8.10 -2.06
C ALA A 85 -7.25 7.20 -0.86
N VAL A 86 -6.24 6.91 -0.04
CA VAL A 86 -6.41 6.11 1.17
C VAL A 86 -7.34 6.83 2.15
N HIS A 87 -7.12 8.13 2.36
CA HIS A 87 -7.94 8.91 3.28
C HIS A 87 -9.37 9.10 2.78
N ASP A 88 -9.54 9.25 1.47
CA ASP A 88 -10.88 9.34 0.88
C ASP A 88 -11.70 8.08 1.15
N PHE A 89 -11.07 6.92 1.08
CA PHE A 89 -11.76 5.64 1.23
C PHE A 89 -11.84 5.17 2.67
N ALA A 90 -10.75 5.28 3.42
CA ALA A 90 -10.63 4.68 4.75
C ALA A 90 -10.69 5.70 5.90
N GLY A 91 -10.68 6.99 5.59
CA GLY A 91 -10.65 8.04 6.59
C GLY A 91 -9.22 8.38 7.02
N PRO A 92 -9.04 9.53 7.70
CA PRO A 92 -7.69 10.03 8.04
C PRO A 92 -7.04 9.31 9.21
N ALA A 93 -7.77 8.46 9.92
CA ALA A 93 -7.24 7.76 11.10
C ALA A 93 -6.65 6.39 10.78
N VAL A 94 -6.71 5.94 9.53
CA VAL A 94 -6.17 4.63 9.15
C VAL A 94 -4.64 4.62 9.32
N VAL A 95 -4.11 3.49 9.78
CA VAL A 95 -2.67 3.32 10.00
C VAL A 95 -1.98 3.13 8.66
N VAL A 96 -0.99 4.00 8.36
CA VAL A 96 -0.18 3.90 7.14
C VAL A 96 1.29 3.77 7.54
N HIS A 97 1.93 2.69 7.12
CA HIS A 97 3.36 2.48 7.32
C HIS A 97 4.08 2.77 6.01
N VAL A 98 5.14 3.58 6.07
CA VAL A 98 5.97 3.92 4.91
C VAL A 98 7.36 3.34 5.11
N GLY A 99 7.89 2.70 4.09
CA GLY A 99 9.21 2.11 4.15
C GLY A 99 9.96 2.21 2.82
N ASP A 100 11.19 1.69 2.84
CA ASP A 100 12.01 1.60 1.63
C ASP A 100 11.75 0.30 0.88
N HIS A 101 12.44 0.10 -0.24
CA HIS A 101 12.28 -1.09 -1.10
C HIS A 101 12.62 -2.40 -0.40
N ARG A 102 13.38 -2.36 0.70
CA ARG A 102 13.74 -3.54 1.47
C ARG A 102 12.70 -3.88 2.54
N GLY A 103 11.75 -2.98 2.76
CA GLY A 103 10.74 -3.13 3.80
C GLY A 103 11.15 -2.53 5.13
N ALA A 104 12.23 -1.76 5.17
CA ALA A 104 12.64 -1.05 6.38
C ALA A 104 11.75 0.18 6.54
N LEU A 105 10.94 0.22 7.59
CA LEU A 105 9.98 1.30 7.81
C LEU A 105 10.66 2.55 8.35
N ARG A 106 10.13 3.69 7.93
CA ARG A 106 10.56 5.00 8.38
C ARG A 106 9.93 5.35 9.73
#